data_13bde00eff34c2d30f94a2f4f7c4faa6
#
_entry.id   13bde00eff34c2d30f94a2f4f7c4faa6
#
_cell.length_a   1.000
_cell.length_b   1.000
_cell.length_c   1.000
_cell.angle_alpha   90.00
_cell.angle_beta   90.00
_cell.angle_gamma   90.00
#
_symmetry.space_group_name_H-M   'P 1'
#
loop_
_entity.id
_entity.type
_entity.pdbx_description
1 polymer ?
#
loop_
_entity_poly.entity_id
_entity_poly.type
_entity_poly.pdbx_seq_one_letter_code
_entity_poly.pdbx_strand_id
1 'polypeptide(L)'
;MAETLSLPGFVNAHSHAFQRALRGRTEGGDFWGWRDAMLELAGSLTIEQVRTGYVQVYREMLDAGYTAVGEFHYLGLAEAHAAVEAAAEAGIEIVLLLAAYGRGGIERFRQESVADYLSQLESIRATGVRVGLAPHSVRACPRNWLEELGRYAAAESLPLHVHADEQPREIEECLAEHGLRPLELLAETGCLGPHTTVVHATHADARELDVLAGANARICVCPTTESNLGDGFAPVQELCERGIGMCIGSDSNVRIDPLEELRELEGVARRRAGRRNVVSVSSLLCFGADEGAAALGLEGWPDVEVNLEHPSLAGVEDVHAGLVFGCAADVFE
;
A
#
# COMPACT_ATOMS: atom_id res chain seq x y z
N MET A 1 -6.47 33.96 11.87
CA MET A 1 -6.13 32.69 11.23
C MET A 1 -5.78 31.78 12.38
N ALA A 2 -6.27 30.55 12.38
CA ALA A 2 -5.87 29.57 13.37
C ALA A 2 -4.34 29.39 13.33
N GLU A 3 -3.72 29.04 14.44
CA GLU A 3 -2.30 28.69 14.48
C GLU A 3 -2.16 27.28 13.88
N THR A 4 -1.36 27.14 12.82
CA THR A 4 -1.14 25.85 12.13
C THR A 4 0.31 25.44 12.19
N LEU A 5 0.56 24.12 12.08
CA LEU A 5 1.85 23.50 11.89
C LEU A 5 1.86 22.79 10.54
N SER A 6 2.74 23.21 9.63
CA SER A 6 2.96 22.51 8.36
C SER A 6 3.83 21.29 8.57
N LEU A 7 3.40 20.15 8.07
CA LEU A 7 4.13 18.89 8.06
C LEU A 7 4.14 18.34 6.63
N PRO A 8 5.16 17.51 6.24
CA PRO A 8 5.06 16.72 5.04
C PRO A 8 3.75 15.94 5.03
N GLY A 9 2.95 16.07 3.97
CA GLY A 9 1.68 15.39 3.87
C GLY A 9 1.84 13.87 3.94
N PHE A 10 0.85 13.18 4.48
CA PHE A 10 0.90 11.72 4.54
C PHE A 10 0.81 11.12 3.14
N VAL A 11 1.55 10.03 2.92
CA VAL A 11 1.57 9.29 1.66
C VAL A 11 0.94 7.93 1.88
N ASN A 12 -0.18 7.68 1.20
CA ASN A 12 -0.80 6.37 1.15
C ASN A 12 -0.05 5.50 0.14
N ALA A 13 0.92 4.72 0.60
CA ALA A 13 1.81 3.98 -0.30
C ALA A 13 1.12 2.81 -1.02
N HIS A 14 -0.06 2.38 -0.56
CA HIS A 14 -0.80 1.26 -1.16
C HIS A 14 -2.30 1.41 -0.96
N SER A 15 -3.06 1.40 -2.04
CA SER A 15 -4.52 1.55 -2.06
C SER A 15 -5.15 0.76 -3.20
N HIS A 16 -6.33 0.21 -2.93
CA HIS A 16 -7.28 -0.32 -3.89
C HIS A 16 -8.60 0.46 -3.76
N ALA A 17 -8.69 1.64 -4.37
CA ALA A 17 -9.79 2.57 -4.13
C ALA A 17 -11.19 1.94 -4.36
N PHE A 18 -11.35 1.05 -5.34
CA PHE A 18 -12.63 0.41 -5.62
C PHE A 18 -13.13 -0.47 -4.46
N GLN A 19 -12.22 -1.03 -3.64
CA GLN A 19 -12.59 -1.92 -2.53
C GLN A 19 -13.30 -1.18 -1.40
N ARG A 20 -13.18 0.16 -1.33
CA ARG A 20 -13.96 1.00 -0.42
C ARG A 20 -15.47 0.68 -0.43
N ALA A 21 -16.00 0.24 -1.57
CA ALA A 21 -17.39 -0.14 -1.73
C ALA A 21 -17.79 -1.40 -0.94
N LEU A 22 -16.83 -2.19 -0.43
CA LEU A 22 -17.09 -3.37 0.40
C LEU A 22 -17.26 -3.03 1.88
N ARG A 23 -16.89 -1.84 2.31
CA ARG A 23 -17.00 -1.42 3.72
C ARG A 23 -18.39 -1.68 4.29
N GLY A 24 -18.43 -2.38 5.43
CA GLY A 24 -19.68 -2.74 6.12
C GLY A 24 -20.52 -3.81 5.39
N ARG A 25 -19.96 -4.50 4.39
CA ARG A 25 -20.67 -5.56 3.65
C ARG A 25 -20.07 -6.95 3.86
N THR A 26 -18.83 -7.03 4.29
CA THR A 26 -18.04 -8.27 4.36
C THR A 26 -17.48 -8.55 5.74
N GLU A 27 -18.05 -7.97 6.79
CA GLU A 27 -17.56 -8.09 8.18
C GLU A 27 -17.79 -9.48 8.80
N GLY A 28 -18.52 -10.34 8.13
CA GLY A 28 -18.74 -11.71 8.57
C GLY A 28 -18.09 -12.71 7.63
N GLY A 29 -17.31 -13.64 8.16
CA GLY A 29 -16.65 -14.68 7.36
C GLY A 29 -15.13 -14.66 7.53
N ASP A 30 -14.44 -15.19 6.53
CA ASP A 30 -12.98 -15.23 6.45
C ASP A 30 -12.44 -14.42 5.25
N PHE A 31 -11.14 -14.35 5.13
CA PHE A 31 -10.45 -13.71 4.01
C PHE A 31 -10.96 -14.20 2.64
N TRP A 32 -11.24 -15.48 2.50
CA TRP A 32 -11.64 -16.05 1.20
C TRP A 32 -13.05 -15.64 0.80
N GLY A 33 -13.97 -15.53 1.77
CA GLY A 33 -15.32 -15.00 1.55
C GLY A 33 -15.29 -13.51 1.20
N TRP A 34 -14.44 -12.75 1.85
CA TRP A 34 -14.18 -11.34 1.47
C TRP A 34 -13.62 -11.23 0.05
N ARG A 35 -12.63 -12.06 -0.29
CA ARG A 35 -12.02 -12.09 -1.62
C ARG A 35 -13.03 -12.41 -2.72
N ASP A 36 -13.93 -13.37 -2.48
CA ASP A 36 -14.97 -13.71 -3.46
C ASP A 36 -15.92 -12.53 -3.69
N ALA A 37 -16.34 -11.82 -2.64
CA ALA A 37 -17.14 -10.59 -2.75
C ALA A 37 -16.39 -9.47 -3.50
N MET A 38 -15.08 -9.33 -3.28
CA MET A 38 -14.22 -8.38 -3.98
C MET A 38 -14.13 -8.70 -5.48
N LEU A 39 -13.99 -9.98 -5.85
CA LEU A 39 -13.96 -10.41 -7.26
C LEU A 39 -15.31 -10.17 -7.96
N GLU A 40 -16.43 -10.40 -7.28
CA GLU A 40 -17.78 -10.11 -7.80
C GLU A 40 -17.96 -8.61 -8.03
N LEU A 41 -17.60 -7.78 -7.04
CA LEU A 41 -17.61 -6.32 -7.18
C LEU A 41 -16.77 -5.88 -8.37
N ALA A 42 -15.50 -6.29 -8.41
CA ALA A 42 -14.57 -5.93 -9.47
C ALA A 42 -15.08 -6.32 -10.87
N GLY A 43 -15.75 -7.49 -10.99
CA GLY A 43 -16.33 -7.95 -12.25
C GLY A 43 -17.54 -7.14 -12.71
N SER A 44 -18.23 -6.45 -11.80
CA SER A 44 -19.47 -5.72 -12.07
C SER A 44 -19.30 -4.22 -12.31
N LEU A 45 -18.17 -3.62 -11.88
CA LEU A 45 -17.96 -2.18 -11.97
C LEU A 45 -17.83 -1.70 -13.41
N THR A 46 -18.56 -0.63 -13.73
CA THR A 46 -18.40 0.14 -14.97
C THR A 46 -17.30 1.20 -14.80
N ILE A 47 -16.75 1.69 -15.92
CA ILE A 47 -15.74 2.77 -15.92
C ILE A 47 -16.25 4.00 -15.17
N GLU A 48 -17.51 4.39 -15.36
CA GLU A 48 -18.10 5.55 -14.67
C GLU A 48 -18.24 5.33 -13.17
N GLN A 49 -18.57 4.13 -12.72
CA GLN A 49 -18.61 3.77 -11.31
C GLN A 49 -17.22 3.79 -10.68
N VAL A 50 -16.20 3.29 -11.43
CA VAL A 50 -14.79 3.38 -10.99
C VAL A 50 -14.40 4.84 -10.84
N ARG A 51 -14.59 5.68 -11.88
CA ARG A 51 -14.23 7.09 -11.85
C ARG A 51 -14.90 7.82 -10.67
N THR A 52 -16.21 7.71 -10.54
CA THR A 52 -16.96 8.40 -9.48
C THR A 52 -16.57 7.92 -8.09
N GLY A 53 -16.38 6.60 -7.90
CA GLY A 53 -15.96 6.01 -6.63
C GLY A 53 -14.55 6.45 -6.25
N TYR A 54 -13.63 6.51 -7.20
CA TYR A 54 -12.24 6.92 -6.97
C TYR A 54 -12.14 8.39 -6.59
N VAL A 55 -12.91 9.29 -7.24
CA VAL A 55 -12.99 10.71 -6.83
C VAL A 55 -13.39 10.84 -5.36
N GLN A 56 -14.40 10.05 -4.92
CA GLN A 56 -14.86 10.08 -3.54
C GLN A 56 -13.77 9.59 -2.57
N VAL A 57 -13.12 8.46 -2.89
CA VAL A 57 -12.06 7.88 -2.07
C VAL A 57 -10.86 8.82 -1.96
N TYR A 58 -10.44 9.42 -3.06
CA TYR A 58 -9.31 10.34 -3.06
C TYR A 58 -9.61 11.65 -2.31
N ARG A 59 -10.86 12.13 -2.34
CA ARG A 59 -11.28 13.24 -1.47
C ARG A 59 -11.28 12.84 0.01
N GLU A 60 -11.78 11.63 0.35
CA GLU A 60 -11.67 11.11 1.72
C GLU A 60 -10.21 10.99 2.17
N MET A 61 -9.27 10.65 1.26
CA MET A 61 -7.83 10.62 1.57
C MET A 61 -7.28 12.02 1.85
N LEU A 62 -7.63 13.01 1.02
CA LEU A 62 -7.21 14.41 1.24
C LEU A 62 -7.77 14.95 2.56
N ASP A 63 -9.06 14.73 2.84
CA ASP A 63 -9.70 15.13 4.10
C ASP A 63 -9.05 14.47 5.32
N ALA A 64 -8.43 13.30 5.14
CA ALA A 64 -7.72 12.57 6.19
C ALA A 64 -6.24 12.96 6.33
N GLY A 65 -5.71 13.85 5.47
CA GLY A 65 -4.32 14.30 5.50
C GLY A 65 -3.36 13.52 4.58
N TYR A 66 -3.85 12.56 3.78
CA TYR A 66 -3.08 12.00 2.70
C TYR A 66 -3.02 12.96 1.52
N THR A 67 -1.85 13.31 1.05
CA THR A 67 -1.66 14.22 -0.09
C THR A 67 -1.15 13.52 -1.34
N ALA A 68 -0.71 12.27 -1.19
CA ALA A 68 -0.29 11.41 -2.30
C ALA A 68 -0.76 9.96 -2.09
N VAL A 69 -0.98 9.23 -3.21
CA VAL A 69 -1.43 7.84 -3.18
C VAL A 69 -0.73 6.98 -4.23
N GLY A 70 -0.30 5.78 -3.82
CA GLY A 70 0.06 4.66 -4.68
C GLY A 70 -1.19 3.80 -4.94
N GLU A 71 -1.86 4.02 -6.06
CA GLU A 71 -3.06 3.27 -6.41
C GLU A 71 -2.70 1.97 -7.14
N PHE A 72 -2.86 0.84 -6.45
CA PHE A 72 -2.58 -0.50 -6.97
C PHE A 72 -3.78 -0.99 -7.78
N HIS A 73 -3.72 -0.75 -9.10
CA HIS A 73 -4.86 -0.86 -9.99
C HIS A 73 -4.84 -2.11 -10.86
N TYR A 74 -5.93 -2.89 -10.87
CA TYR A 74 -6.08 -4.13 -11.67
C TYR A 74 -7.45 -4.31 -12.35
N LEU A 75 -8.26 -3.25 -12.50
CA LEU A 75 -9.58 -3.34 -13.15
C LEU A 75 -9.54 -3.24 -14.68
N GLY A 76 -8.36 -3.07 -15.27
CA GLY A 76 -8.16 -2.92 -16.70
C GLY A 76 -7.66 -1.54 -17.10
N LEU A 77 -7.21 -1.40 -18.37
CA LEU A 77 -6.54 -0.20 -18.87
C LEU A 77 -7.48 1.03 -18.91
N ALA A 78 -8.72 0.85 -19.33
CA ALA A 78 -9.66 1.97 -19.39
C ALA A 78 -9.98 2.54 -18.01
N GLU A 79 -10.12 1.66 -17.02
CA GLU A 79 -10.33 2.03 -15.63
C GLU A 79 -9.07 2.62 -14.99
N ALA A 80 -7.89 2.23 -15.44
CA ALA A 80 -6.63 2.86 -15.04
C ALA A 80 -6.59 4.34 -15.44
N HIS A 81 -7.00 4.66 -16.67
CA HIS A 81 -7.15 6.05 -17.11
C HIS A 81 -8.20 6.80 -16.28
N ALA A 82 -9.33 6.15 -15.97
CA ALA A 82 -10.37 6.75 -15.13
C ALA A 82 -9.88 7.03 -13.69
N ALA A 83 -8.99 6.18 -13.15
CA ALA A 83 -8.34 6.41 -11.85
C ALA A 83 -7.43 7.65 -11.87
N VAL A 84 -6.65 7.82 -12.94
CA VAL A 84 -5.79 9.00 -13.14
C VAL A 84 -6.63 10.28 -13.28
N GLU A 85 -7.72 10.23 -14.06
CA GLU A 85 -8.65 11.37 -14.18
C GLU A 85 -9.31 11.71 -12.84
N ALA A 86 -9.69 10.69 -12.06
CA ALA A 86 -10.27 10.88 -10.73
C ALA A 86 -9.30 11.53 -9.75
N ALA A 87 -8.01 11.16 -9.79
CA ALA A 87 -6.98 11.77 -8.96
C ALA A 87 -6.78 13.25 -9.32
N ALA A 88 -6.73 13.58 -10.61
CA ALA A 88 -6.65 14.95 -11.10
C ALA A 88 -7.88 15.79 -10.69
N GLU A 89 -9.10 15.21 -10.75
CA GLU A 89 -10.32 15.87 -10.32
C GLU A 89 -10.36 16.10 -8.79
N ALA A 90 -9.89 15.13 -8.01
CA ALA A 90 -9.81 15.26 -6.56
C ALA A 90 -8.71 16.21 -6.10
N GLY A 91 -7.60 16.30 -6.86
CA GLY A 91 -6.43 17.10 -6.54
C GLY A 91 -5.37 16.36 -5.71
N ILE A 92 -5.38 15.01 -5.70
CA ILE A 92 -4.38 14.20 -5.02
C ILE A 92 -3.23 13.83 -5.98
N GLU A 93 -1.99 13.82 -5.47
CA GLU A 93 -0.85 13.29 -6.24
C GLU A 93 -0.97 11.78 -6.36
N ILE A 94 -0.90 11.23 -7.59
CA ILE A 94 -1.03 9.78 -7.82
C ILE A 94 0.24 9.19 -8.43
N VAL A 95 0.64 8.02 -7.94
CA VAL A 95 1.49 7.07 -8.64
C VAL A 95 0.63 5.84 -8.98
N LEU A 96 0.38 5.61 -10.26
CA LEU A 96 -0.42 4.46 -10.67
C LEU A 96 0.45 3.21 -10.70
N LEU A 97 0.19 2.29 -9.78
CA LEU A 97 0.83 0.98 -9.67
C LEU A 97 0.00 -0.02 -10.50
N LEU A 98 0.32 -0.15 -11.79
CA LEU A 98 -0.44 -1.05 -12.67
C LEU A 98 -0.14 -2.50 -12.32
N ALA A 99 -1.19 -3.27 -12.00
CA ALA A 99 -1.04 -4.65 -11.57
C ALA A 99 -0.90 -5.61 -12.76
N ALA A 100 0.08 -6.52 -12.65
CA ALA A 100 0.28 -7.61 -13.59
C ALA A 100 -0.39 -8.89 -13.07
N TYR A 101 -1.20 -9.51 -13.92
CA TYR A 101 -1.86 -10.79 -13.71
C TYR A 101 -1.64 -11.71 -14.90
N GLY A 102 -0.75 -12.68 -14.78
CA GLY A 102 -0.55 -13.73 -15.78
C GLY A 102 -1.46 -14.94 -15.55
N ARG A 103 -1.98 -15.11 -14.32
CA ARG A 103 -2.88 -16.22 -13.93
C ARG A 103 -3.75 -15.83 -12.74
N GLY A 104 -4.75 -16.65 -12.42
CA GLY A 104 -5.68 -16.41 -11.30
C GLY A 104 -6.59 -15.20 -11.53
N GLY A 105 -7.25 -14.73 -10.48
CA GLY A 105 -8.20 -13.63 -10.54
C GLY A 105 -9.37 -13.88 -11.50
N ILE A 106 -10.00 -12.80 -11.94
CA ILE A 106 -11.02 -12.84 -13.03
C ILE A 106 -10.37 -12.44 -14.36
N GLU A 107 -11.03 -12.71 -15.47
CA GLU A 107 -10.50 -12.44 -16.82
C GLU A 107 -10.12 -10.96 -17.00
N ARG A 108 -10.92 -10.06 -16.45
CA ARG A 108 -10.68 -8.60 -16.49
C ARG A 108 -9.33 -8.16 -15.95
N PHE A 109 -8.73 -8.91 -15.01
CA PHE A 109 -7.44 -8.55 -14.40
C PHE A 109 -6.25 -8.93 -15.27
N ARG A 110 -6.43 -9.94 -16.15
CA ARG A 110 -5.33 -10.63 -16.81
C ARG A 110 -4.88 -9.92 -18.07
N GLN A 111 -3.56 -9.94 -18.29
CA GLN A 111 -2.94 -9.60 -19.54
C GLN A 111 -2.53 -10.87 -20.29
N GLU A 112 -2.47 -10.81 -21.61
CA GLU A 112 -2.13 -11.96 -22.46
C GLU A 112 -0.65 -12.35 -22.32
N SER A 113 0.23 -11.38 -22.06
CA SER A 113 1.66 -11.55 -21.92
C SER A 113 2.31 -10.39 -21.14
N VAL A 114 3.57 -10.56 -20.72
CA VAL A 114 4.37 -9.46 -20.15
C VAL A 114 4.52 -8.31 -21.15
N ALA A 115 4.67 -8.59 -22.44
CA ALA A 115 4.75 -7.56 -23.47
C ALA A 115 3.44 -6.75 -23.58
N ASP A 116 2.28 -7.40 -23.47
CA ASP A 116 0.98 -6.72 -23.40
C ASP A 116 0.89 -5.84 -22.15
N TYR A 117 1.22 -6.37 -20.98
CA TYR A 117 1.26 -5.60 -19.73
C TYR A 117 2.17 -4.37 -19.84
N LEU A 118 3.41 -4.52 -20.34
CA LEU A 118 4.35 -3.42 -20.48
C LEU A 118 3.85 -2.39 -21.51
N SER A 119 3.18 -2.81 -22.58
CA SER A 119 2.54 -1.90 -23.53
C SER A 119 1.45 -1.05 -22.86
N GLN A 120 0.64 -1.65 -21.99
CA GLN A 120 -0.37 -0.93 -21.22
C GLN A 120 0.26 0.07 -20.25
N LEU A 121 1.30 -0.36 -19.50
CA LEU A 121 2.04 0.51 -18.58
C LEU A 121 2.63 1.73 -19.30
N GLU A 122 3.30 1.51 -20.43
CA GLU A 122 3.90 2.59 -21.20
C GLU A 122 2.86 3.53 -21.83
N SER A 123 1.68 3.02 -22.20
CA SER A 123 0.58 3.87 -22.68
C SER A 123 0.09 4.85 -21.61
N ILE A 124 0.02 4.41 -20.35
CA ILE A 124 -0.32 5.27 -19.22
C ILE A 124 0.81 6.26 -18.93
N ARG A 125 2.06 5.76 -18.87
CA ARG A 125 3.26 6.60 -18.66
C ARG A 125 3.37 7.73 -19.68
N ALA A 126 2.99 7.47 -20.93
CA ALA A 126 3.00 8.45 -22.01
C ALA A 126 2.01 9.61 -21.80
N THR A 127 1.03 9.49 -20.91
CA THR A 127 0.14 10.60 -20.51
C THR A 127 0.80 11.59 -19.55
N GLY A 128 2.00 11.30 -19.07
CA GLY A 128 2.76 12.10 -18.12
C GLY A 128 2.48 11.78 -16.64
N VAL A 129 1.62 10.79 -16.36
CA VAL A 129 1.40 10.32 -14.98
C VAL A 129 2.57 9.45 -14.52
N ARG A 130 2.91 9.52 -13.24
CA ARG A 130 3.88 8.61 -12.63
C ARG A 130 3.31 7.21 -12.53
N VAL A 131 4.10 6.21 -12.89
CA VAL A 131 3.71 4.80 -12.87
C VAL A 131 4.72 3.96 -12.10
N GLY A 132 4.25 2.84 -11.55
CA GLY A 132 5.09 1.77 -11.03
C GLY A 132 4.60 0.41 -11.52
N LEU A 133 5.48 -0.59 -11.50
CA LEU A 133 5.10 -1.97 -11.78
C LEU A 133 4.48 -2.59 -10.53
N ALA A 134 3.49 -3.43 -10.74
CA ALA A 134 2.85 -4.13 -9.64
C ALA A 134 2.56 -5.60 -10.02
N PRO A 135 3.59 -6.50 -10.08
CA PRO A 135 3.29 -7.93 -10.11
C PRO A 135 2.43 -8.22 -8.88
N HIS A 136 1.14 -8.59 -9.10
CA HIS A 136 0.20 -8.62 -7.98
C HIS A 136 0.71 -9.45 -6.80
N SER A 137 1.17 -10.66 -7.09
CA SER A 137 1.75 -11.59 -6.10
C SER A 137 2.36 -12.79 -6.82
N VAL A 138 3.06 -13.65 -6.11
CA VAL A 138 3.57 -14.93 -6.64
C VAL A 138 2.44 -15.87 -7.08
N ARG A 139 1.23 -15.70 -6.55
CA ARG A 139 0.02 -16.42 -6.96
C ARG A 139 -0.47 -15.99 -8.35
N ALA A 140 -0.33 -14.71 -8.68
CA ALA A 140 -0.87 -14.10 -9.90
C ALA A 140 0.13 -14.03 -11.04
N CYS A 141 1.43 -13.97 -10.73
CA CYS A 141 2.50 -13.88 -11.71
C CYS A 141 3.33 -15.17 -11.75
N PRO A 142 3.38 -15.89 -12.88
CA PRO A 142 4.31 -17.00 -13.04
C PRO A 142 5.76 -16.54 -12.89
N ARG A 143 6.68 -17.45 -12.51
CA ARG A 143 8.10 -17.15 -12.29
C ARG A 143 8.75 -16.37 -13.44
N ASN A 144 8.52 -16.77 -14.67
CA ASN A 144 9.08 -16.08 -15.84
C ASN A 144 8.55 -14.64 -16.00
N TRP A 145 7.32 -14.35 -15.57
CA TRP A 145 6.79 -12.99 -15.53
C TRP A 145 7.51 -12.15 -14.47
N LEU A 146 7.69 -12.71 -13.27
CA LEU A 146 8.44 -12.04 -12.20
C LEU A 146 9.87 -11.69 -12.66
N GLU A 147 10.58 -12.63 -13.30
CA GLU A 147 11.92 -12.40 -13.83
C GLU A 147 11.99 -11.27 -14.87
N GLU A 148 10.99 -11.18 -15.75
CA GLU A 148 10.92 -10.15 -16.78
C GLU A 148 10.53 -8.78 -16.20
N LEU A 149 9.52 -8.75 -15.31
CA LEU A 149 9.06 -7.53 -14.66
C LEU A 149 10.12 -6.95 -13.71
N GLY A 150 10.79 -7.79 -12.91
CA GLY A 150 11.88 -7.36 -12.05
C GLY A 150 13.03 -6.72 -12.83
N ARG A 151 13.41 -7.36 -13.95
CA ARG A 151 14.45 -6.83 -14.85
C ARG A 151 14.04 -5.48 -15.46
N TYR A 152 12.79 -5.36 -15.89
CA TYR A 152 12.26 -4.12 -16.48
C TYR A 152 12.22 -2.98 -15.44
N ALA A 153 11.67 -3.24 -14.25
CA ALA A 153 11.63 -2.26 -13.18
C ALA A 153 13.03 -1.73 -12.81
N ALA A 154 14.01 -2.63 -12.69
CA ALA A 154 15.39 -2.26 -12.40
C ALA A 154 16.03 -1.43 -13.53
N ALA A 155 15.79 -1.78 -14.79
CA ALA A 155 16.34 -1.07 -15.95
C ALA A 155 15.77 0.35 -16.09
N GLU A 156 14.47 0.52 -15.79
CA GLU A 156 13.77 1.81 -15.89
C GLU A 156 13.79 2.61 -14.57
N SER A 157 14.34 2.05 -13.49
CA SER A 157 14.33 2.63 -12.13
C SER A 157 12.92 2.99 -11.66
N LEU A 158 11.94 2.15 -11.99
CA LEU A 158 10.55 2.33 -11.60
C LEU A 158 10.25 1.66 -10.25
N PRO A 159 9.34 2.23 -9.44
CA PRO A 159 8.82 1.53 -8.27
C PRO A 159 8.21 0.18 -8.65
N LEU A 160 8.44 -0.84 -7.82
CA LEU A 160 7.84 -2.16 -7.94
C LEU A 160 7.14 -2.50 -6.63
N HIS A 161 5.82 -2.70 -6.68
CA HIS A 161 5.03 -3.11 -5.53
C HIS A 161 4.50 -4.53 -5.71
N VAL A 162 4.51 -5.34 -4.66
CA VAL A 162 4.08 -6.74 -4.73
C VAL A 162 3.54 -7.21 -3.38
N HIS A 163 2.37 -7.88 -3.38
CA HIS A 163 1.87 -8.56 -2.18
C HIS A 163 2.64 -9.85 -1.95
N ALA A 164 3.12 -10.06 -0.74
CA ALA A 164 3.77 -11.32 -0.34
C ALA A 164 3.59 -11.61 1.15
N ASP A 165 3.51 -12.90 1.47
CA ASP A 165 3.37 -13.42 2.83
C ASP A 165 2.18 -12.85 3.61
N GLU A 166 1.11 -12.51 2.89
CA GLU A 166 -0.14 -12.00 3.45
C GLU A 166 -0.92 -13.12 4.16
N GLN A 167 -1.02 -14.29 3.51
CA GLN A 167 -1.81 -15.41 3.98
C GLN A 167 -0.98 -16.72 4.06
N PRO A 168 -1.17 -17.55 5.09
CA PRO A 168 -0.46 -18.83 5.21
C PRO A 168 -0.61 -19.72 3.97
N ARG A 169 -1.80 -19.75 3.36
CA ARG A 169 -2.07 -20.54 2.16
C ARG A 169 -1.23 -20.09 0.95
N GLU A 170 -0.92 -18.80 0.82
CA GLU A 170 -0.02 -18.31 -0.22
C GLU A 170 1.36 -18.95 -0.09
N ILE A 171 1.86 -19.01 1.14
CA ILE A 171 3.17 -19.61 1.45
C ILE A 171 3.16 -21.11 1.13
N GLU A 172 2.12 -21.83 1.55
CA GLU A 172 1.96 -23.26 1.28
C GLU A 172 1.94 -23.53 -0.23
N GLU A 173 1.17 -22.78 -1.00
CA GLU A 173 1.08 -22.90 -2.45
C GLU A 173 2.43 -22.56 -3.15
N CYS A 174 3.15 -21.53 -2.70
CA CYS A 174 4.45 -21.14 -3.22
C CYS A 174 5.52 -22.22 -2.94
N LEU A 175 5.55 -22.76 -1.71
CA LEU A 175 6.43 -23.87 -1.34
C LEU A 175 6.16 -25.13 -2.18
N ALA A 176 4.88 -25.44 -2.40
CA ALA A 176 4.50 -26.63 -3.19
C ALA A 176 4.90 -26.48 -4.67
N GLU A 177 4.77 -25.29 -5.25
CA GLU A 177 5.08 -25.04 -6.66
C GLU A 177 6.58 -24.83 -6.92
N HIS A 178 7.27 -24.08 -6.05
CA HIS A 178 8.61 -23.57 -6.28
C HIS A 178 9.67 -24.10 -5.31
N GLY A 179 9.29 -24.71 -4.20
CA GLY A 179 10.19 -25.10 -3.11
C GLY A 179 10.78 -23.91 -2.35
N LEU A 180 10.22 -22.71 -2.53
CA LEU A 180 10.65 -21.43 -1.97
C LEU A 180 9.47 -20.74 -1.30
N ARG A 181 9.74 -19.92 -0.29
CA ARG A 181 8.74 -19.00 0.25
C ARG A 181 8.59 -17.77 -0.67
N PRO A 182 7.50 -17.00 -0.57
CA PRO A 182 7.23 -15.89 -1.48
C PRO A 182 8.38 -14.89 -1.62
N LEU A 183 8.94 -14.39 -0.52
CA LEU A 183 10.05 -13.43 -0.58
C LEU A 183 11.34 -14.03 -1.10
N GLU A 184 11.59 -15.32 -0.86
CA GLU A 184 12.74 -16.04 -1.45
C GLU A 184 12.58 -16.13 -2.98
N LEU A 185 11.36 -16.43 -3.47
CA LEU A 185 11.08 -16.48 -4.92
C LEU A 185 11.23 -15.09 -5.56
N LEU A 186 10.73 -14.03 -4.90
CA LEU A 186 10.91 -12.67 -5.39
C LEU A 186 12.37 -12.23 -5.45
N ALA A 187 13.21 -12.68 -4.51
CA ALA A 187 14.64 -12.45 -4.55
C ALA A 187 15.32 -13.19 -5.73
N GLU A 188 15.00 -14.48 -5.92
CA GLU A 188 15.57 -15.27 -7.02
C GLU A 188 15.19 -14.75 -8.40
N THR A 189 13.98 -14.16 -8.52
CA THR A 189 13.48 -13.61 -9.79
C THR A 189 13.94 -12.16 -10.05
N GLY A 190 14.68 -11.56 -9.11
CA GLY A 190 15.17 -10.18 -9.24
C GLY A 190 14.10 -9.13 -9.02
N CYS A 191 12.97 -9.50 -8.42
CA CYS A 191 11.90 -8.54 -8.03
C CYS A 191 12.22 -7.78 -6.75
N LEU A 192 13.18 -8.24 -5.92
CA LEU A 192 13.59 -7.50 -4.72
C LEU A 192 14.78 -6.59 -5.01
N GLY A 193 14.67 -5.34 -4.58
CA GLY A 193 15.71 -4.33 -4.72
C GLY A 193 15.31 -3.01 -4.05
N PRO A 194 16.14 -1.96 -4.14
CA PRO A 194 15.92 -0.69 -3.45
C PRO A 194 14.69 0.08 -3.92
N HIS A 195 14.12 -0.25 -5.07
CA HIS A 195 12.87 0.32 -5.60
C HIS A 195 11.66 -0.59 -5.34
N THR A 196 11.84 -1.68 -4.60
CA THR A 196 10.77 -2.62 -4.32
C THR A 196 10.14 -2.36 -2.96
N THR A 197 8.82 -2.33 -2.95
CA THR A 197 7.99 -2.32 -1.75
C THR A 197 7.14 -3.58 -1.72
N VAL A 198 7.35 -4.40 -0.71
CA VAL A 198 6.53 -5.58 -0.44
C VAL A 198 5.36 -5.16 0.42
N VAL A 199 4.14 -5.52 0.05
CA VAL A 199 2.94 -5.22 0.82
C VAL A 199 2.65 -6.37 1.77
N HIS A 200 2.33 -6.04 3.01
CA HIS A 200 2.05 -6.89 4.17
C HIS A 200 3.27 -7.55 4.81
N ALA A 201 3.82 -8.63 4.23
CA ALA A 201 4.84 -9.48 4.85
C ALA A 201 4.47 -9.97 6.26
N THR A 202 3.16 -10.13 6.53
CA THR A 202 2.57 -10.46 7.85
C THR A 202 3.10 -11.79 8.39
N HIS A 203 3.35 -12.76 7.51
CA HIS A 203 3.84 -14.10 7.84
C HIS A 203 5.30 -14.33 7.40
N ALA A 204 6.07 -13.27 7.10
CA ALA A 204 7.48 -13.40 6.77
C ALA A 204 8.27 -13.98 7.96
N ASP A 205 9.12 -14.95 7.69
CA ASP A 205 10.02 -15.53 8.69
C ASP A 205 11.35 -14.77 8.79
N ALA A 206 12.18 -15.13 9.77
CA ALA A 206 13.44 -14.45 10.02
C ALA A 206 14.40 -14.49 8.81
N ARG A 207 14.37 -15.57 8.01
CA ARG A 207 15.21 -15.73 6.81
C ARG A 207 14.73 -14.80 5.70
N GLU A 208 13.42 -14.68 5.51
CA GLU A 208 12.83 -13.77 4.54
C GLU A 208 13.09 -12.30 4.90
N LEU A 209 13.02 -11.95 6.20
CA LEU A 209 13.42 -10.62 6.68
C LEU A 209 14.90 -10.34 6.41
N ASP A 210 15.79 -11.32 6.55
CA ASP A 210 17.20 -11.16 6.20
C ASP A 210 17.40 -10.96 4.68
N VAL A 211 16.60 -11.64 3.85
CA VAL A 211 16.57 -11.46 2.38
C VAL A 211 16.11 -10.04 2.01
N LEU A 212 15.03 -9.54 2.63
CA LEU A 212 14.56 -8.16 2.43
C LEU A 212 15.60 -7.12 2.79
N ALA A 213 16.22 -7.26 3.97
CA ALA A 213 17.29 -6.37 4.43
C ALA A 213 18.48 -6.38 3.46
N GLY A 214 18.90 -7.57 3.01
CA GLY A 214 19.98 -7.73 2.03
C GLY A 214 19.68 -7.10 0.66
N ALA A 215 18.42 -7.08 0.25
CA ALA A 215 17.95 -6.45 -0.98
C ALA A 215 17.74 -4.92 -0.83
N ASN A 216 17.78 -4.38 0.37
CA ASN A 216 17.39 -2.99 0.67
C ASN A 216 15.95 -2.66 0.19
N ALA A 217 15.06 -3.65 0.25
CA ALA A 217 13.66 -3.50 -0.09
C ALA A 217 12.87 -2.93 1.11
N ARG A 218 11.69 -2.35 0.83
CA ARG A 218 10.77 -1.78 1.83
C ARG A 218 9.59 -2.69 2.07
N ILE A 219 8.89 -2.42 3.17
CA ILE A 219 7.59 -3.01 3.48
C ILE A 219 6.53 -1.91 3.56
N CYS A 220 5.39 -2.13 2.92
CA CYS A 220 4.17 -1.38 3.17
C CYS A 220 3.26 -2.19 4.10
N VAL A 221 3.10 -1.73 5.33
CA VAL A 221 2.18 -2.32 6.30
C VAL A 221 0.83 -1.65 6.15
N CYS A 222 -0.26 -2.42 6.19
CA CYS A 222 -1.63 -1.94 6.07
C CYS A 222 -2.45 -2.31 7.29
N PRO A 223 -2.14 -1.74 8.47
CA PRO A 223 -2.60 -2.22 9.77
C PRO A 223 -4.12 -2.34 9.91
N THR A 224 -4.88 -1.37 9.38
CA THR A 224 -6.35 -1.41 9.49
C THR A 224 -6.97 -2.48 8.59
N THR A 225 -6.39 -2.75 7.42
CA THR A 225 -6.82 -3.85 6.55
C THR A 225 -6.43 -5.21 7.13
N GLU A 226 -5.18 -5.37 7.58
CA GLU A 226 -4.68 -6.60 8.21
C GLU A 226 -5.51 -6.96 9.45
N SER A 227 -5.93 -5.95 10.21
CA SER A 227 -6.85 -6.11 11.33
C SER A 227 -8.26 -6.54 10.90
N ASN A 228 -8.81 -5.90 9.85
CA ASN A 228 -10.15 -6.16 9.36
C ASN A 228 -10.27 -7.57 8.73
N LEU A 229 -9.25 -7.99 7.98
CA LEU A 229 -9.22 -9.29 7.30
C LEU A 229 -8.71 -10.43 8.20
N GLY A 230 -8.12 -10.09 9.35
CA GLY A 230 -7.58 -11.08 10.29
C GLY A 230 -6.29 -11.74 9.77
N ASP A 231 -5.47 -11.01 9.01
CA ASP A 231 -4.26 -11.52 8.36
C ASP A 231 -3.15 -11.86 9.36
N GLY A 232 -3.20 -11.29 10.56
CA GLY A 232 -2.22 -11.51 11.60
C GLY A 232 -1.49 -10.23 12.00
N PHE A 233 -0.19 -10.32 12.24
CA PHE A 233 0.60 -9.19 12.76
C PHE A 233 1.91 -9.04 11.99
N ALA A 234 2.10 -7.93 11.34
CA ALA A 234 3.39 -7.59 10.74
C ALA A 234 4.53 -7.63 11.79
N PRO A 235 5.71 -8.16 11.46
CA PRO A 235 6.84 -8.29 12.39
C PRO A 235 7.58 -6.97 12.59
N VAL A 236 6.88 -5.93 13.04
CA VAL A 236 7.35 -4.53 13.10
C VAL A 236 8.66 -4.38 13.90
N GLN A 237 8.78 -5.08 15.03
CA GLN A 237 10.01 -5.00 15.84
C GLN A 237 11.20 -5.58 15.08
N GLU A 238 11.02 -6.74 14.48
CA GLU A 238 12.04 -7.47 13.71
C GLU A 238 12.46 -6.69 12.44
N LEU A 239 11.52 -5.95 11.83
CA LEU A 239 11.79 -5.03 10.71
C LEU A 239 12.66 -3.85 11.17
N CYS A 240 12.30 -3.20 12.29
CA CYS A 240 13.10 -2.12 12.87
C CYS A 240 14.52 -2.58 13.24
N GLU A 241 14.66 -3.76 13.86
CA GLU A 241 15.96 -4.32 14.27
C GLU A 241 16.91 -4.56 13.09
N ARG A 242 16.36 -4.83 11.89
CA ARG A 242 17.11 -5.01 10.65
C ARG A 242 17.30 -3.75 9.83
N GLY A 243 16.71 -2.62 10.27
CA GLY A 243 16.72 -1.37 9.51
C GLY A 243 15.99 -1.43 8.18
N ILE A 244 14.98 -2.29 8.07
CA ILE A 244 14.13 -2.37 6.86
C ILE A 244 13.19 -1.16 6.87
N GLY A 245 13.19 -0.40 5.76
CA GLY A 245 12.28 0.74 5.58
C GLY A 245 10.82 0.30 5.61
N MET A 246 9.97 1.05 6.31
CA MET A 246 8.54 0.77 6.39
C MET A 246 7.74 1.98 5.96
N CYS A 247 6.63 1.77 5.27
CA CYS A 247 5.61 2.77 5.01
C CYS A 247 4.22 2.20 5.32
N ILE A 248 3.20 3.03 5.22
CA ILE A 248 1.80 2.64 5.48
C ILE A 248 0.95 2.74 4.22
N GLY A 249 -0.11 1.92 4.16
CA GLY A 249 -1.15 1.98 3.15
C GLY A 249 -2.52 1.70 3.76
N SER A 250 -3.58 2.22 3.14
CA SER A 250 -4.96 1.93 3.53
C SER A 250 -5.54 0.69 2.84
N ASP A 251 -4.84 0.16 1.86
CA ASP A 251 -5.11 -1.06 1.10
C ASP A 251 -6.58 -1.20 0.68
N SER A 252 -7.40 -1.98 1.39
CA SER A 252 -8.83 -2.17 1.07
C SER A 252 -9.70 -0.93 1.33
N ASN A 253 -9.13 0.11 1.92
CA ASN A 253 -9.82 1.35 2.27
C ASN A 253 -11.05 1.16 3.18
N VAL A 254 -11.07 0.10 3.98
CA VAL A 254 -12.09 -0.07 5.03
C VAL A 254 -12.01 1.11 5.99
N ARG A 255 -10.82 1.57 6.28
CA ARG A 255 -10.49 2.81 6.98
C ARG A 255 -9.57 3.67 6.11
N ILE A 256 -9.73 5.00 6.16
CA ILE A 256 -8.85 5.97 5.50
C ILE A 256 -8.48 6.99 6.56
N ASP A 257 -7.34 6.76 7.23
CA ASP A 257 -6.86 7.62 8.32
C ASP A 257 -5.38 7.29 8.61
N PRO A 258 -4.41 8.13 8.18
CA PRO A 258 -3.00 7.85 8.39
C PRO A 258 -2.61 7.76 9.86
N LEU A 259 -3.27 8.53 10.74
CA LEU A 259 -2.99 8.50 12.17
C LEU A 259 -3.45 7.18 12.79
N GLU A 260 -4.53 6.60 12.30
CA GLU A 260 -4.99 5.29 12.74
C GLU A 260 -4.08 4.17 12.26
N GLU A 261 -3.61 4.21 10.99
CA GLU A 261 -2.62 3.26 10.49
C GLU A 261 -1.35 3.27 11.36
N LEU A 262 -0.80 4.45 11.65
CA LEU A 262 0.39 4.59 12.51
C LEU A 262 0.13 4.13 13.94
N ARG A 263 -1.06 4.40 14.48
CA ARG A 263 -1.48 3.98 15.83
C ARG A 263 -1.61 2.47 15.95
N GLU A 264 -2.26 1.84 14.97
CA GLU A 264 -2.41 0.38 14.94
C GLU A 264 -1.06 -0.30 14.75
N LEU A 265 -0.20 0.18 13.86
CA LEU A 265 1.15 -0.34 13.68
C LEU A 265 1.92 -0.38 15.02
N GLU A 266 2.05 0.76 15.70
CA GLU A 266 2.73 0.82 17.01
C GLU A 266 1.92 0.11 18.11
N GLY A 267 0.58 0.17 18.06
CA GLY A 267 -0.29 -0.49 19.02
C GLY A 267 -0.12 -2.01 19.01
N VAL A 268 -0.04 -2.61 17.83
CA VAL A 268 0.26 -4.05 17.65
C VAL A 268 1.67 -4.36 18.16
N ALA A 269 2.65 -3.58 17.73
CA ALA A 269 4.04 -3.76 18.17
C ALA A 269 4.19 -3.71 19.71
N ARG A 270 3.53 -2.74 20.38
CA ARG A 270 3.50 -2.63 21.86
C ARG A 270 2.89 -3.86 22.51
N ARG A 271 1.74 -4.32 22.02
CA ARG A 271 1.04 -5.49 22.58
C ARG A 271 1.88 -6.77 22.45
N ARG A 272 2.54 -6.96 21.31
CA ARG A 272 3.46 -8.10 21.09
C ARG A 272 4.69 -8.03 21.97
N ALA A 273 5.33 -6.89 22.03
CA ALA A 273 6.57 -6.70 22.78
C ALA A 273 6.37 -6.56 24.31
N GLY A 274 5.13 -6.33 24.78
CA GLY A 274 4.83 -6.08 26.19
C GLY A 274 5.50 -4.81 26.76
N ARG A 275 5.85 -3.86 25.89
CA ARG A 275 6.51 -2.59 26.25
C ARG A 275 6.02 -1.44 25.38
N ARG A 276 6.21 -0.20 25.87
CA ARG A 276 5.90 1.02 25.12
C ARG A 276 7.07 1.42 24.20
N ASN A 277 6.77 2.26 23.23
CA ASN A 277 7.75 2.88 22.35
C ASN A 277 8.64 1.84 21.63
N VAL A 278 8.01 0.91 20.93
CA VAL A 278 8.68 -0.03 20.04
C VAL A 278 9.17 0.72 18.81
N VAL A 279 8.30 1.58 18.26
CA VAL A 279 8.62 2.55 17.20
C VAL A 279 8.51 3.96 17.78
N SER A 280 9.48 4.82 17.52
CA SER A 280 9.45 6.21 17.99
C SER A 280 8.43 7.03 17.21
N VAL A 281 7.92 8.13 17.81
CA VAL A 281 6.99 9.06 17.12
C VAL A 281 7.58 9.60 15.84
N SER A 282 8.86 9.99 15.86
CA SER A 282 9.53 10.49 14.64
C SER A 282 9.63 9.44 13.55
N SER A 283 9.87 8.18 13.91
CA SER A 283 9.87 7.07 12.94
C SER A 283 8.47 6.81 12.38
N LEU A 284 7.42 6.86 13.23
CA LEU A 284 6.04 6.70 12.78
C LEU A 284 5.67 7.78 11.76
N LEU A 285 5.95 9.05 12.03
CA LEU A 285 5.69 10.13 11.09
C LEU A 285 6.49 9.97 9.79
N CYS A 286 7.75 9.55 9.88
CA CYS A 286 8.58 9.23 8.71
C CYS A 286 7.96 8.08 7.88
N PHE A 287 7.42 7.03 8.52
CA PHE A 287 6.73 5.94 7.83
C PHE A 287 5.46 6.41 7.11
N GLY A 288 4.76 7.37 7.70
CA GLY A 288 3.55 7.95 7.11
C GLY A 288 3.80 8.93 5.97
N ALA A 289 5.00 9.47 5.83
CA ALA A 289 5.34 10.51 4.84
C ALA A 289 6.56 10.12 4.00
N ASP A 290 7.79 10.31 4.50
CA ASP A 290 9.03 10.17 3.72
C ASP A 290 9.23 8.76 3.16
N GLU A 291 8.98 7.72 3.95
CA GLU A 291 9.12 6.33 3.49
C GLU A 291 8.02 5.94 2.49
N GLY A 292 6.81 6.48 2.64
CA GLY A 292 5.75 6.35 1.66
C GLY A 292 6.12 7.01 0.33
N ALA A 293 6.68 8.22 0.38
CA ALA A 293 7.18 8.93 -0.80
C ALA A 293 8.32 8.16 -1.49
N ALA A 294 9.26 7.63 -0.70
CA ALA A 294 10.36 6.81 -1.22
C ALA A 294 9.86 5.50 -1.84
N ALA A 295 8.81 4.87 -1.29
CA ALA A 295 8.18 3.67 -1.85
C ALA A 295 7.54 3.94 -3.23
N LEU A 296 7.07 5.15 -3.45
CA LEU A 296 6.44 5.59 -4.70
C LEU A 296 7.39 6.33 -5.66
N GLY A 297 8.64 6.53 -5.29
CA GLY A 297 9.61 7.29 -6.08
C GLY A 297 9.24 8.76 -6.24
N LEU A 298 8.59 9.35 -5.24
CA LEU A 298 8.25 10.77 -5.20
C LEU A 298 9.45 11.58 -4.70
N GLU A 299 9.83 12.63 -5.43
CA GLU A 299 10.88 13.57 -5.03
C GLU A 299 10.32 14.81 -4.30
N GLY A 300 8.99 14.97 -4.33
CA GLY A 300 8.27 16.03 -3.66
C GLY A 300 6.76 15.79 -3.74
N TRP A 301 6.04 16.16 -2.69
CA TRP A 301 4.59 16.05 -2.57
C TRP A 301 4.08 17.18 -1.66
N PRO A 302 2.77 17.52 -1.69
CA PRO A 302 2.24 18.62 -0.88
C PRO A 302 2.34 18.36 0.63
N ASP A 303 2.50 19.42 1.40
CA ASP A 303 2.39 19.42 2.86
C ASP A 303 0.92 19.31 3.30
N VAL A 304 0.72 19.01 4.59
CA VAL A 304 -0.57 19.06 5.29
C VAL A 304 -0.47 20.04 6.46
N GLU A 305 -1.55 20.81 6.69
CA GLU A 305 -1.64 21.74 7.79
C GLU A 305 -2.37 21.10 8.98
N VAL A 306 -1.75 21.17 10.16
CA VAL A 306 -2.31 20.70 11.43
C VAL A 306 -2.85 21.91 12.17
N ASN A 307 -4.14 21.90 12.53
CA ASN A 307 -4.75 22.94 13.33
C ASN A 307 -4.32 22.83 14.81
N LEU A 308 -3.42 23.70 15.25
CA LEU A 308 -2.91 23.69 16.63
C LEU A 308 -3.95 24.13 17.66
N GLU A 309 -5.03 24.80 17.26
CA GLU A 309 -6.14 25.18 18.12
C GLU A 309 -7.18 24.06 18.26
N HIS A 310 -6.98 22.92 17.59
CA HIS A 310 -7.91 21.78 17.68
C HIS A 310 -8.04 21.27 19.13
N PRO A 311 -9.28 20.99 19.61
CA PRO A 311 -9.51 20.58 21.00
C PRO A 311 -8.69 19.37 21.45
N SER A 312 -8.39 18.42 20.54
CA SER A 312 -7.58 17.24 20.83
C SER A 312 -6.11 17.56 21.16
N LEU A 313 -5.61 18.75 20.79
CA LEU A 313 -4.27 19.24 21.07
C LEU A 313 -4.21 20.16 22.29
N ALA A 314 -5.34 20.48 22.91
CA ALA A 314 -5.38 21.36 24.07
C ALA A 314 -4.58 20.80 25.24
N GLY A 315 -3.53 21.54 25.68
CA GLY A 315 -2.65 21.14 26.77
C GLY A 315 -1.64 20.05 26.43
N VAL A 316 -1.46 19.71 25.16
CA VAL A 316 -0.45 18.78 24.68
C VAL A 316 0.92 19.48 24.64
N GLU A 317 1.95 18.90 25.29
CA GLU A 317 3.31 19.44 25.31
C GLU A 317 4.11 19.02 24.06
N ASP A 318 3.96 17.75 23.63
CA ASP A 318 4.58 17.20 22.41
C ASP A 318 3.49 17.04 21.32
N VAL A 319 3.43 18.03 20.42
CA VAL A 319 2.43 18.08 19.35
C VAL A 319 2.50 16.84 18.44
N HIS A 320 3.68 16.34 18.11
CA HIS A 320 3.84 15.16 17.26
C HIS A 320 3.30 13.90 17.94
N ALA A 321 3.60 13.72 19.22
CA ALA A 321 3.04 12.60 19.99
C ALA A 321 1.52 12.76 20.18
N GLY A 322 1.04 13.98 20.43
CA GLY A 322 -0.37 14.31 20.51
C GLY A 322 -1.10 13.99 19.22
N LEU A 323 -0.52 14.37 18.09
CA LEU A 323 -1.06 14.09 16.75
C LEU A 323 -1.22 12.57 16.53
N VAL A 324 -0.14 11.81 16.66
CA VAL A 324 -0.19 10.36 16.40
C VAL A 324 -1.10 9.62 17.37
N PHE A 325 -1.06 9.92 18.67
CA PHE A 325 -1.74 9.10 19.68
C PHE A 325 -3.04 9.70 20.23
N GLY A 326 -3.33 10.95 19.95
CA GLY A 326 -4.44 11.68 20.56
C GLY A 326 -5.47 12.26 19.58
N CYS A 327 -5.10 12.46 18.31
CA CYS A 327 -5.96 13.10 17.31
C CYS A 327 -6.64 12.11 16.37
N ALA A 328 -7.73 12.51 15.75
CA ALA A 328 -8.29 11.92 14.56
C ALA A 328 -7.98 12.83 13.34
N ALA A 329 -8.37 12.39 12.15
CA ALA A 329 -8.07 13.11 10.91
C ALA A 329 -8.69 14.52 10.81
N ASP A 330 -9.70 14.83 11.63
CA ASP A 330 -10.32 16.16 11.72
C ASP A 330 -9.40 17.26 12.27
N VAL A 331 -8.17 16.92 12.64
CA VAL A 331 -7.12 17.87 13.04
C VAL A 331 -6.45 18.57 11.85
N PHE A 332 -6.61 18.02 10.63
CA PHE A 332 -6.06 18.60 9.40
C PHE A 332 -6.98 19.67 8.79
N GLU A 333 -6.38 20.71 8.15
CA GLU A 333 -7.09 21.77 7.43
C GLU A 333 -7.00 21.61 5.92
#